data_66c3359120d651e98a20c36904c3fd4b
#
_entry.id   66c3359120d651e98a20c36904c3fd4b
#
_cell.length_a   1.000
_cell.length_b   1.000
_cell.length_c   1.000
_cell.angle_alpha   90.00
_cell.angle_beta   90.00
_cell.angle_gamma   90.00
#
_symmetry.space_group_name_H-M   'P 1'
#
loop_
_entity.id
_entity.type
_entity.pdbx_description
1 polymer ?
#
loop_
_entity_poly.entity_id
_entity_poly.type
_entity_poly.pdbx_seq_one_letter_code
_entity_poly.pdbx_strand_id
1 'polypeptide(L)'
;MIVGIVVALPEELGTLTSQKIAKGSCVFITDTLVVGYSGAGANNAQAAAERLITQGATRLISWGCAAALSANLKSGDLVLADSLIDAEGARLSLQSDWHRNSQKLLSNSRPIHVGSLAESHSIVDLAKDKQQLHQQTGAIALDMESAAIAHVAGQHQLPFLAIRAIVDPADMDLPKAISHALNAQGDIVLGRLLAFIVRHPAELAGLIKLGLHFNAATNTLKYVAKQLNDLSDLSNSNS
;
A
#
# COMPACT_ATOMS: atom_id res chain seq x y z
N MET A 1 -5.01 -14.68 -18.13
CA MET A 1 -5.50 -14.20 -16.82
C MET A 1 -4.93 -12.80 -16.63
N ILE A 2 -5.73 -11.84 -16.13
CA ILE A 2 -5.33 -10.44 -15.96
C ILE A 2 -5.31 -10.12 -14.47
N VAL A 3 -4.17 -9.58 -13.99
CA VAL A 3 -4.03 -9.07 -12.62
C VAL A 3 -4.17 -7.56 -12.65
N GLY A 4 -5.13 -7.05 -11.89
CA GLY A 4 -5.35 -5.63 -11.65
C GLY A 4 -4.56 -5.17 -10.41
N ILE A 5 -3.78 -4.12 -10.54
CA ILE A 5 -2.97 -3.55 -9.46
C ILE A 5 -3.46 -2.14 -9.17
N VAL A 6 -3.93 -1.90 -7.94
CA VAL A 6 -4.32 -0.55 -7.49
C VAL A 6 -3.14 0.09 -6.77
N VAL A 7 -2.79 1.32 -7.17
CA VAL A 7 -1.79 2.17 -6.53
C VAL A 7 -2.39 3.53 -6.18
N ALA A 8 -2.01 4.08 -5.03
CA ALA A 8 -2.56 5.32 -4.52
C ALA A 8 -1.66 6.54 -4.78
N LEU A 9 -0.34 6.37 -4.84
CA LEU A 9 0.63 7.45 -4.95
C LEU A 9 1.43 7.37 -6.26
N PRO A 10 1.85 8.51 -6.84
CA PRO A 10 2.64 8.53 -8.07
C PRO A 10 4.00 7.83 -7.90
N GLU A 11 4.59 7.90 -6.70
CA GLU A 11 5.85 7.24 -6.39
C GLU A 11 5.72 5.71 -6.34
N GLU A 12 4.58 5.21 -5.86
CA GLU A 12 4.23 3.77 -5.89
C GLU A 12 4.02 3.31 -7.32
N LEU A 13 3.31 4.11 -8.12
CA LEU A 13 3.14 3.88 -9.56
C LEU A 13 4.50 3.77 -10.27
N GLY A 14 5.44 4.65 -9.93
CA GLY A 14 6.81 4.65 -10.45
C GLY A 14 7.62 3.41 -10.10
N THR A 15 7.14 2.54 -9.19
CA THR A 15 7.75 1.23 -8.91
C THR A 15 7.35 0.15 -9.90
N LEU A 16 6.22 0.34 -10.61
CA LEU A 16 5.64 -0.62 -11.55
C LEU A 16 5.93 -0.26 -13.01
N THR A 17 5.91 1.04 -13.33
CA THR A 17 6.06 1.51 -14.71
C THR A 17 6.61 2.93 -14.77
N SER A 18 7.28 3.26 -15.86
CA SER A 18 7.69 4.62 -16.19
C SER A 18 6.62 5.39 -17.02
N GLN A 19 5.54 4.73 -17.39
CA GLN A 19 4.44 5.37 -18.12
C GLN A 19 3.73 6.39 -17.23
N LYS A 20 3.39 7.53 -17.79
CA LYS A 20 2.56 8.53 -17.11
C LYS A 20 1.10 8.08 -17.17
N ILE A 21 0.52 7.76 -16.04
CA ILE A 21 -0.89 7.41 -15.89
C ILE A 21 -1.58 8.54 -15.14
N ALA A 22 -2.67 9.04 -15.68
CA ALA A 22 -3.45 10.07 -15.01
C ALA A 22 -4.20 9.48 -13.80
N LYS A 23 -4.34 10.26 -12.72
CA LYS A 23 -5.14 9.89 -11.55
C LYS A 23 -6.56 9.51 -12.00
N GLY A 24 -7.06 8.40 -11.50
CA GLY A 24 -8.36 7.83 -11.87
C GLY A 24 -8.35 7.02 -13.16
N SER A 25 -7.21 6.79 -13.82
CA SER A 25 -7.10 5.99 -15.05
C SER A 25 -6.49 4.62 -14.79
N CYS A 26 -6.74 3.69 -15.72
CA CYS A 26 -6.16 2.35 -15.76
C CYS A 26 -5.42 2.15 -17.08
N VAL A 27 -4.24 1.51 -17.03
CA VAL A 27 -3.40 1.24 -18.20
C VAL A 27 -2.79 -0.15 -18.10
N PHE A 28 -2.81 -0.90 -19.20
CA PHE A 28 -2.08 -2.15 -19.31
C PHE A 28 -0.58 -1.85 -19.41
N ILE A 29 0.21 -2.44 -18.50
CA ILE A 29 1.67 -2.37 -18.55
C ILE A 29 2.29 -3.61 -19.20
N THR A 30 1.56 -4.72 -19.22
CA THR A 30 1.81 -5.94 -20.01
C THR A 30 0.47 -6.51 -20.47
N ASP A 31 0.46 -7.60 -21.23
CA ASP A 31 -0.76 -8.28 -21.66
C ASP A 31 -1.57 -8.88 -20.48
N THR A 32 -0.92 -9.09 -19.33
CA THR A 32 -1.51 -9.74 -18.15
C THR A 32 -1.57 -8.83 -16.92
N LEU A 33 -0.99 -7.63 -16.96
CA LEU A 33 -0.96 -6.69 -15.84
C LEU A 33 -1.58 -5.35 -16.22
N VAL A 34 -2.63 -4.95 -15.53
CA VAL A 34 -3.28 -3.64 -15.66
C VAL A 34 -3.16 -2.89 -14.34
N VAL A 35 -2.70 -1.64 -14.40
CA VAL A 35 -2.49 -0.76 -13.23
C VAL A 35 -3.54 0.33 -13.22
N GLY A 36 -4.21 0.50 -12.08
CA GLY A 36 -5.11 1.61 -11.78
C GLY A 36 -4.45 2.59 -10.81
N TYR A 37 -4.25 3.84 -11.23
CA TYR A 37 -3.79 4.92 -10.37
C TYR A 37 -4.99 5.61 -9.73
N SER A 38 -5.30 5.25 -8.47
CA SER A 38 -6.49 5.73 -7.77
C SER A 38 -6.35 7.15 -7.23
N GLY A 39 -5.20 7.49 -6.68
CA GLY A 39 -5.04 8.54 -5.67
C GLY A 39 -5.39 7.99 -4.29
N ALA A 40 -5.01 8.72 -3.22
CA ALA A 40 -5.16 8.30 -1.85
C ALA A 40 -6.64 8.15 -1.42
N GLY A 41 -6.87 7.22 -0.49
CA GLY A 41 -8.13 7.00 0.23
C GLY A 41 -9.04 5.92 -0.34
N ALA A 42 -9.84 5.35 0.55
CA ALA A 42 -10.70 4.19 0.33
C ALA A 42 -11.63 4.32 -0.89
N ASN A 43 -12.35 5.46 -1.02
CA ASN A 43 -13.30 5.66 -2.12
C ASN A 43 -12.62 5.66 -3.50
N ASN A 44 -11.43 6.29 -3.60
CA ASN A 44 -10.68 6.32 -4.85
C ASN A 44 -10.16 4.92 -5.20
N ALA A 45 -9.67 4.18 -4.20
CA ALA A 45 -9.17 2.82 -4.34
C ALA A 45 -10.28 1.85 -4.77
N GLN A 46 -11.47 1.96 -4.16
CA GLN A 46 -12.65 1.21 -4.56
C GLN A 46 -13.00 1.46 -6.02
N ALA A 47 -13.11 2.73 -6.44
CA ALA A 47 -13.44 3.07 -7.82
C ALA A 47 -12.39 2.57 -8.82
N ALA A 48 -11.11 2.57 -8.44
CA ALA A 48 -10.04 2.02 -9.28
C ALA A 48 -10.15 0.49 -9.40
N ALA A 49 -10.45 -0.22 -8.31
CA ALA A 49 -10.64 -1.67 -8.32
C ALA A 49 -11.79 -2.08 -9.25
N GLU A 50 -12.95 -1.39 -9.20
CA GLU A 50 -14.08 -1.63 -10.09
C GLU A 50 -13.72 -1.41 -11.57
N ARG A 51 -12.96 -0.34 -11.86
CA ARG A 51 -12.48 -0.10 -13.24
C ARG A 51 -11.54 -1.20 -13.72
N LEU A 52 -10.64 -1.69 -12.87
CA LEU A 52 -9.75 -2.80 -13.22
C LEU A 52 -10.54 -4.07 -13.56
N ILE A 53 -11.58 -4.37 -12.79
CA ILE A 53 -12.49 -5.51 -13.08
C ILE A 53 -13.18 -5.30 -14.43
N THR A 54 -13.67 -4.09 -14.71
CA THR A 54 -14.26 -3.75 -16.01
C THR A 54 -13.26 -3.93 -17.18
N GLN A 55 -11.96 -3.75 -16.92
CA GLN A 55 -10.89 -4.02 -17.89
C GLN A 55 -10.51 -5.52 -17.98
N GLY A 56 -11.25 -6.40 -17.29
CA GLY A 56 -11.05 -7.84 -17.33
C GLY A 56 -10.12 -8.41 -16.29
N ALA A 57 -9.76 -7.63 -15.24
CA ALA A 57 -8.99 -8.17 -14.14
C ALA A 57 -9.74 -9.30 -13.43
N THR A 58 -9.07 -10.44 -13.28
CA THR A 58 -9.57 -11.64 -12.61
C THR A 58 -8.95 -11.84 -11.24
N ARG A 59 -8.05 -10.95 -10.82
CA ARG A 59 -7.38 -10.88 -9.53
C ARG A 59 -7.00 -9.44 -9.23
N LEU A 60 -6.94 -9.09 -7.95
CA LEU A 60 -6.56 -7.75 -7.54
C LEU A 60 -5.37 -7.77 -6.58
N ILE A 61 -4.51 -6.78 -6.72
CA ILE A 61 -3.42 -6.47 -5.79
C ILE A 61 -3.58 -5.03 -5.30
N SER A 62 -3.62 -4.83 -3.98
CA SER A 62 -3.36 -3.54 -3.37
C SER A 62 -1.85 -3.37 -3.22
N TRP A 63 -1.28 -2.37 -3.88
CA TRP A 63 0.15 -2.16 -3.99
C TRP A 63 0.57 -0.81 -3.46
N GLY A 64 1.52 -0.77 -2.52
CA GLY A 64 2.00 0.51 -2.03
C GLY A 64 2.77 0.44 -0.72
N CYS A 65 2.83 1.59 -0.07
CA CYS A 65 3.50 1.78 1.20
C CYS A 65 2.52 1.63 2.38
N ALA A 66 3.07 1.44 3.59
CA ALA A 66 2.31 1.37 4.82
C ALA A 66 3.11 1.96 5.99
N ALA A 67 2.43 2.39 7.03
CA ALA A 67 3.06 2.68 8.32
C ALA A 67 3.12 1.41 9.17
N ALA A 68 4.22 1.22 9.91
CA ALA A 68 4.33 0.14 10.87
C ALA A 68 3.52 0.45 12.13
N LEU A 69 2.85 -0.56 12.66
CA LEU A 69 2.25 -0.56 14.00
C LEU A 69 3.08 -1.42 14.97
N SER A 70 3.69 -2.47 14.46
CA SER A 70 4.59 -3.33 15.24
C SER A 70 6.01 -2.75 15.27
N ALA A 71 6.63 -2.71 16.46
CA ALA A 71 8.01 -2.31 16.65
C ALA A 71 9.04 -3.24 15.97
N ASN A 72 8.62 -4.43 15.53
CA ASN A 72 9.46 -5.38 14.81
C ASN A 72 9.64 -5.01 13.33
N LEU A 73 8.85 -4.07 12.80
CA LEU A 73 8.92 -3.63 11.41
C LEU A 73 9.78 -2.38 11.28
N LYS A 74 10.64 -2.39 10.26
CA LYS A 74 11.55 -1.30 9.93
C LYS A 74 11.22 -0.75 8.54
N SER A 75 11.64 0.48 8.29
CA SER A 75 11.54 1.08 6.95
C SER A 75 12.20 0.19 5.89
N GLY A 76 11.49 -0.06 4.80
CA GLY A 76 11.88 -0.96 3.72
C GLY A 76 11.49 -2.42 3.92
N ASP A 77 10.95 -2.81 5.09
CA ASP A 77 10.44 -4.17 5.27
C ASP A 77 9.23 -4.43 4.39
N LEU A 78 9.12 -5.66 3.87
CA LEU A 78 8.02 -6.12 3.05
C LEU A 78 6.96 -6.81 3.91
N VAL A 79 5.72 -6.39 3.77
CA VAL A 79 4.55 -7.01 4.39
C VAL A 79 3.66 -7.59 3.31
N LEU A 80 3.30 -8.86 3.44
CA LEU A 80 2.21 -9.51 2.73
C LEU A 80 1.09 -9.74 3.75
N ALA A 81 -0.03 -9.02 3.59
CA ALA A 81 -1.13 -9.16 4.55
C ALA A 81 -1.82 -10.51 4.42
N ASP A 82 -2.07 -11.17 5.56
CA ASP A 82 -2.90 -12.39 5.65
C ASP A 82 -4.36 -12.08 6.00
N SER A 83 -4.58 -10.91 6.55
CA SER A 83 -5.90 -10.40 6.91
C SER A 83 -5.91 -8.86 6.91
N LEU A 84 -7.08 -8.28 6.80
CA LEU A 84 -7.31 -6.85 6.93
C LEU A 84 -8.29 -6.59 8.05
N ILE A 85 -8.18 -5.41 8.66
CA ILE A 85 -9.12 -4.89 9.63
C ILE A 85 -9.57 -3.56 9.07
N ASP A 86 -10.83 -3.47 8.64
CA ASP A 86 -11.37 -2.24 8.11
C ASP A 86 -11.57 -1.18 9.20
N ALA A 87 -11.93 0.02 8.80
CA ALA A 87 -12.08 1.14 9.71
C ALA A 87 -13.24 0.96 10.71
N GLU A 88 -14.20 0.09 10.43
CA GLU A 88 -15.30 -0.32 11.31
C GLU A 88 -14.89 -1.47 12.25
N GLY A 89 -13.69 -2.03 12.11
CA GLY A 89 -13.14 -3.12 12.92
C GLY A 89 -13.51 -4.52 12.43
N ALA A 90 -14.13 -4.65 11.25
CA ALA A 90 -14.42 -5.95 10.66
C ALA A 90 -13.14 -6.59 10.11
N ARG A 91 -13.01 -7.91 10.26
CA ARG A 91 -11.85 -8.66 9.81
C ARG A 91 -12.14 -9.39 8.51
N LEU A 92 -11.26 -9.21 7.53
CA LEU A 92 -11.27 -9.87 6.24
C LEU A 92 -10.08 -10.81 6.13
N SER A 93 -10.30 -12.10 5.99
CA SER A 93 -9.22 -13.06 5.74
C SER A 93 -8.81 -13.02 4.27
N LEU A 94 -7.50 -12.97 4.00
CA LEU A 94 -6.93 -12.97 2.65
C LEU A 94 -6.32 -14.33 2.29
N GLN A 95 -6.47 -15.34 3.15
CA GLN A 95 -5.86 -16.65 2.95
C GLN A 95 -6.50 -17.37 1.74
N SER A 96 -5.71 -17.56 0.71
CA SER A 96 -6.06 -18.27 -0.52
C SER A 96 -4.85 -19.08 -1.00
N ASP A 97 -5.02 -19.95 -2.00
CA ASP A 97 -3.90 -20.63 -2.65
C ASP A 97 -2.93 -19.63 -3.26
N TRP A 98 -3.46 -18.59 -3.90
CA TRP A 98 -2.65 -17.51 -4.46
C TRP A 98 -1.82 -16.80 -3.39
N HIS A 99 -2.41 -16.50 -2.24
CA HIS A 99 -1.70 -15.90 -1.10
C HIS A 99 -0.56 -16.80 -0.61
N ARG A 100 -0.83 -18.09 -0.37
CA ARG A 100 0.18 -19.04 0.09
C ARG A 100 1.34 -19.21 -0.88
N ASN A 101 1.03 -19.30 -2.18
CA ASN A 101 2.05 -19.41 -3.23
C ASN A 101 2.86 -18.13 -3.39
N SER A 102 2.20 -16.95 -3.31
CA SER A 102 2.86 -15.65 -3.30
C SER A 102 3.79 -15.48 -2.11
N GLN A 103 3.37 -15.93 -0.92
CA GLN A 103 4.20 -15.93 0.28
C GLN A 103 5.49 -16.75 0.07
N LYS A 104 5.36 -17.96 -0.47
CA LYS A 104 6.52 -18.83 -0.76
C LYS A 104 7.46 -18.17 -1.76
N LEU A 105 6.94 -17.65 -2.86
CA LEU A 105 7.73 -16.98 -3.89
C LEU A 105 8.52 -15.80 -3.32
N LEU A 106 7.85 -14.89 -2.63
CA LEU A 106 8.46 -13.69 -2.06
C LEU A 106 9.48 -14.02 -0.96
N SER A 107 9.20 -15.03 -0.13
CA SER A 107 10.11 -15.47 0.96
C SER A 107 11.41 -16.05 0.46
N ASN A 108 11.43 -16.63 -0.74
CA ASN A 108 12.67 -17.18 -1.35
C ASN A 108 13.68 -16.10 -1.71
N SER A 109 13.23 -14.88 -1.89
CA SER A 109 14.07 -13.80 -2.40
C SER A 109 14.45 -12.76 -1.35
N ARG A 110 13.66 -12.62 -0.28
CA ARG A 110 13.93 -11.70 0.84
C ARG A 110 13.05 -12.05 2.05
N PRO A 111 13.44 -11.61 3.27
CA PRO A 111 12.55 -11.70 4.43
C PRO A 111 11.25 -10.95 4.18
N ILE A 112 10.12 -11.57 4.49
CA ILE A 112 8.80 -10.97 4.45
C ILE A 112 8.14 -11.09 5.82
N HIS A 113 7.30 -10.12 6.15
CA HIS A 113 6.44 -10.18 7.33
C HIS A 113 5.02 -10.51 6.88
N VAL A 114 4.37 -11.41 7.60
CA VAL A 114 2.98 -11.79 7.35
C VAL A 114 2.16 -11.45 8.58
N GLY A 115 1.02 -10.81 8.38
CA GLY A 115 0.14 -10.40 9.47
C GLY A 115 -0.96 -9.46 9.01
N SER A 116 -1.78 -9.01 9.96
CA SER A 116 -2.93 -8.14 9.68
C SER A 116 -2.50 -6.73 9.32
N LEU A 117 -3.17 -6.12 8.33
CA LEU A 117 -3.16 -4.67 8.09
C LEU A 117 -4.43 -4.05 8.66
N ALA A 118 -4.31 -2.92 9.36
CA ALA A 118 -5.45 -2.08 9.71
C ALA A 118 -5.69 -1.02 8.64
N GLU A 119 -6.94 -0.66 8.39
CA GLU A 119 -7.30 0.51 7.58
C GLU A 119 -7.49 1.72 8.49
N SER A 120 -7.09 2.89 8.02
CA SER A 120 -7.37 4.17 8.65
C SER A 120 -7.94 5.15 7.63
N HIS A 121 -8.96 5.92 8.03
CA HIS A 121 -9.52 6.98 7.18
C HIS A 121 -8.60 8.21 7.05
N SER A 122 -7.60 8.33 7.92
CA SER A 122 -6.67 9.44 7.95
C SER A 122 -5.27 8.98 8.32
N ILE A 123 -4.30 9.83 8.07
CA ILE A 123 -2.91 9.58 8.46
C ILE A 123 -2.82 9.51 10.00
N VAL A 124 -2.22 8.44 10.51
CA VAL A 124 -1.86 8.26 11.92
C VAL A 124 -0.43 8.74 12.09
N ASP A 125 -0.25 9.98 12.52
CA ASP A 125 1.02 10.68 12.49
C ASP A 125 1.85 10.56 13.80
N LEU A 126 1.23 10.15 14.91
CA LEU A 126 1.92 10.02 16.19
C LEU A 126 2.24 8.56 16.54
N ALA A 127 3.43 8.31 17.01
CA ALA A 127 3.87 6.98 17.45
C ALA A 127 2.96 6.39 18.54
N LYS A 128 2.49 7.21 19.49
CA LYS A 128 1.55 6.78 20.54
C LYS A 128 0.22 6.25 19.97
N ASP A 129 -0.29 6.89 18.90
CA ASP A 129 -1.57 6.51 18.29
C ASP A 129 -1.41 5.23 17.47
N LYS A 130 -0.25 5.04 16.82
CA LYS A 130 0.14 3.76 16.18
C LYS A 130 0.20 2.63 17.22
N GLN A 131 0.85 2.88 18.36
CA GLN A 131 0.93 1.90 19.45
C GLN A 131 -0.45 1.54 19.99
N GLN A 132 -1.32 2.51 20.19
CA GLN A 132 -2.69 2.29 20.64
C GLN A 132 -3.46 1.44 19.63
N LEU A 133 -3.35 1.74 18.33
CA LEU A 133 -4.00 0.99 17.27
C LEU A 133 -3.49 -0.46 17.22
N HIS A 134 -2.17 -0.65 17.38
CA HIS A 134 -1.57 -1.98 17.49
C HIS A 134 -2.16 -2.80 18.66
N GLN A 135 -2.27 -2.18 19.83
CA GLN A 135 -2.83 -2.84 21.03
C GLN A 135 -4.30 -3.20 20.86
N GLN A 136 -5.08 -2.35 20.17
CA GLN A 136 -6.51 -2.57 19.97
C GLN A 136 -6.81 -3.62 18.90
N THR A 137 -6.00 -3.66 17.82
CA THR A 137 -6.30 -4.46 16.64
C THR A 137 -5.42 -5.70 16.49
N GLY A 138 -4.21 -5.66 17.03
CA GLY A 138 -3.16 -6.65 16.76
C GLY A 138 -2.56 -6.55 15.37
N ALA A 139 -2.96 -5.54 14.56
CA ALA A 139 -2.41 -5.33 13.22
C ALA A 139 -0.93 -4.94 13.29
N ILE A 140 -0.12 -5.45 12.36
CA ILE A 140 1.32 -5.17 12.31
C ILE A 140 1.67 -3.90 11.55
N ALA A 141 0.79 -3.47 10.63
CA ALA A 141 0.93 -2.25 9.86
C ALA A 141 -0.45 -1.66 9.51
N LEU A 142 -0.47 -0.45 8.96
CA LEU A 142 -1.70 0.21 8.54
C LEU A 142 -1.54 0.91 7.19
N ASP A 143 -2.64 0.98 6.43
CA ASP A 143 -2.78 1.78 5.21
C ASP A 143 -4.16 2.46 5.14
N MET A 144 -4.55 2.98 3.98
CA MET A 144 -5.80 3.73 3.81
C MET A 144 -6.69 3.16 2.68
N GLU A 145 -6.30 2.07 2.04
CA GLU A 145 -6.90 1.61 0.78
C GLU A 145 -7.18 0.11 0.71
N SER A 146 -6.37 -0.73 1.39
CA SER A 146 -6.40 -2.18 1.18
C SER A 146 -7.74 -2.82 1.50
N ALA A 147 -8.42 -2.40 2.56
CA ALA A 147 -9.71 -2.99 2.93
C ALA A 147 -10.78 -2.64 1.91
N ALA A 148 -10.80 -1.39 1.41
CA ALA A 148 -11.73 -0.98 0.37
C ALA A 148 -11.58 -1.81 -0.92
N ILE A 149 -10.33 -2.07 -1.35
CA ILE A 149 -10.06 -2.91 -2.53
C ILE A 149 -10.46 -4.36 -2.26
N ALA A 150 -10.17 -4.88 -1.06
CA ALA A 150 -10.54 -6.25 -0.67
C ALA A 150 -12.05 -6.46 -0.62
N HIS A 151 -12.82 -5.47 -0.18
CA HIS A 151 -14.28 -5.51 -0.23
C HIS A 151 -14.79 -5.66 -1.67
N VAL A 152 -14.24 -4.88 -2.62
CA VAL A 152 -14.57 -5.03 -4.04
C VAL A 152 -14.19 -6.42 -4.54
N ALA A 153 -12.98 -6.89 -4.25
CA ALA A 153 -12.55 -8.23 -4.63
C ALA A 153 -13.49 -9.32 -4.09
N GLY A 154 -13.93 -9.19 -2.84
CA GLY A 154 -14.86 -10.10 -2.18
C GLY A 154 -16.26 -10.10 -2.85
N GLN A 155 -16.80 -8.93 -3.20
CA GLN A 155 -18.07 -8.80 -3.91
C GLN A 155 -18.05 -9.50 -5.27
N HIS A 156 -16.93 -9.45 -5.97
CA HIS A 156 -16.72 -10.10 -7.26
C HIS A 156 -16.10 -11.52 -7.16
N GLN A 157 -15.90 -12.04 -5.94
CA GLN A 157 -15.28 -13.34 -5.68
C GLN A 157 -13.89 -13.51 -6.31
N LEU A 158 -13.11 -12.43 -6.36
CA LEU A 158 -11.78 -12.41 -6.95
C LEU A 158 -10.71 -12.66 -5.89
N PRO A 159 -9.65 -13.41 -6.21
CA PRO A 159 -8.46 -13.49 -5.37
C PRO A 159 -7.82 -12.11 -5.18
N PHE A 160 -7.35 -11.85 -3.96
CA PHE A 160 -6.79 -10.56 -3.57
C PHE A 160 -5.49 -10.71 -2.79
N LEU A 161 -4.54 -9.81 -3.02
CA LEU A 161 -3.33 -9.64 -2.23
C LEU A 161 -3.17 -8.18 -1.80
N ALA A 162 -2.68 -7.95 -0.58
CA ALA A 162 -2.18 -6.66 -0.15
C ALA A 162 -0.67 -6.75 0.09
N ILE A 163 0.09 -6.04 -0.72
CA ILE A 163 1.56 -5.99 -0.70
C ILE A 163 1.98 -4.59 -0.29
N ARG A 164 2.69 -4.49 0.83
CA ARG A 164 3.10 -3.23 1.41
C ARG A 164 4.59 -3.20 1.73
N ALA A 165 5.23 -2.05 1.49
CA ALA A 165 6.56 -1.77 2.01
C ALA A 165 6.47 -0.71 3.10
N ILE A 166 7.14 -0.93 4.22
CA ILE A 166 7.08 -0.02 5.36
C ILE A 166 7.87 1.27 5.06
N VAL A 167 7.19 2.41 5.18
CA VAL A 167 7.83 3.74 5.13
C VAL A 167 8.10 4.23 6.53
N ASP A 168 7.09 4.20 7.37
CA ASP A 168 7.00 4.92 8.61
C ASP A 168 7.05 3.93 9.78
N PRO A 169 8.19 3.84 10.53
CA PRO A 169 8.33 2.97 11.68
C PRO A 169 7.35 3.31 12.82
N ALA A 170 7.02 2.31 13.64
CA ALA A 170 6.03 2.44 14.72
C ALA A 170 6.39 3.48 15.78
N ASP A 171 7.70 3.70 16.01
CA ASP A 171 8.26 4.61 17.01
C ASP A 171 8.53 6.04 16.47
N MET A 172 8.16 6.30 15.21
CA MET A 172 8.41 7.59 14.56
C MET A 172 7.14 8.43 14.50
N ASP A 173 7.20 9.66 15.00
CA ASP A 173 6.20 10.67 14.69
C ASP A 173 6.46 11.22 13.28
N LEU A 174 5.41 11.38 12.48
CA LEU A 174 5.52 12.03 11.18
C LEU A 174 5.79 13.53 11.37
N PRO A 175 6.62 14.13 10.49
CA PRO A 175 6.82 15.58 10.50
C PRO A 175 5.50 16.33 10.34
N LYS A 176 5.24 17.31 11.21
CA LYS A 176 4.02 18.14 11.15
C LYS A 176 3.85 18.84 9.81
N ALA A 177 4.95 19.09 9.12
CA ALA A 177 4.95 19.63 7.76
C ALA A 177 4.10 18.81 6.78
N ILE A 178 4.02 17.48 6.94
CA ILE A 178 3.20 16.60 6.10
C ILE A 178 1.73 16.86 6.34
N SER A 179 1.25 16.81 7.59
CA SER A 179 -0.16 17.06 7.93
C SER A 179 -0.63 18.44 7.47
N HIS A 180 0.24 19.48 7.57
CA HIS A 180 -0.06 20.84 7.10
C HIS A 180 -0.06 20.99 5.57
N ALA A 181 0.68 20.14 4.88
CA ALA A 181 0.80 20.21 3.42
C ALA A 181 -0.32 19.47 2.69
N LEU A 182 -1.07 18.58 3.35
CA LEU A 182 -2.15 17.82 2.74
C LEU A 182 -3.35 18.71 2.37
N ASN A 183 -3.94 18.42 1.22
CA ASN A 183 -5.25 18.94 0.83
C ASN A 183 -6.38 17.97 1.25
N ALA A 184 -7.63 18.35 0.99
CA ALA A 184 -8.79 17.50 1.27
C ALA A 184 -8.82 16.18 0.45
N GLN A 185 -8.01 16.09 -0.59
CA GLN A 185 -7.86 14.92 -1.47
C GLN A 185 -6.69 14.03 -1.06
N GLY A 186 -5.95 14.36 0.01
CA GLY A 186 -4.77 13.64 0.47
C GLY A 186 -3.50 13.89 -0.33
N ASP A 187 -3.49 14.86 -1.25
CA ASP A 187 -2.31 15.22 -2.02
C ASP A 187 -1.47 16.28 -1.29
N ILE A 188 -0.14 16.18 -1.41
CA ILE A 188 0.78 17.18 -0.83
C ILE A 188 0.79 18.45 -1.70
N VAL A 189 0.41 19.56 -1.09
CA VAL A 189 0.49 20.90 -1.71
C VAL A 189 1.87 21.49 -1.43
N LEU A 190 2.77 21.46 -2.42
CA LEU A 190 4.16 21.87 -2.28
C LEU A 190 4.31 23.31 -1.73
N GLY A 191 3.44 24.24 -2.14
CA GLY A 191 3.47 25.61 -1.64
C GLY A 191 3.19 25.70 -0.13
N ARG A 192 2.27 24.87 0.41
CA ARG A 192 2.00 24.80 1.86
C ARG A 192 3.17 24.17 2.59
N LEU A 193 3.75 23.08 2.04
CA LEU A 193 4.93 22.44 2.60
C LEU A 193 6.10 23.41 2.74
N LEU A 194 6.45 24.14 1.66
CA LEU A 194 7.54 25.11 1.66
C LEU A 194 7.28 26.26 2.63
N ALA A 195 6.06 26.82 2.64
CA ALA A 195 5.70 27.89 3.55
C ALA A 195 5.77 27.45 5.04
N PHE A 196 5.46 26.17 5.32
CA PHE A 196 5.59 25.63 6.66
C PHE A 196 7.06 25.46 7.06
N ILE A 197 7.89 24.89 6.18
CA ILE A 197 9.33 24.67 6.43
C ILE A 197 10.06 26.01 6.70
N VAL A 198 9.74 27.05 5.93
CA VAL A 198 10.36 28.40 6.14
C VAL A 198 10.07 28.90 7.56
N ARG A 199 8.89 28.63 8.11
CA ARG A 199 8.52 29.02 9.48
C ARG A 199 9.01 28.05 10.55
N HIS A 200 9.26 26.78 10.18
CA HIS A 200 9.65 25.69 11.08
C HIS A 200 10.84 24.91 10.51
N PRO A 201 12.03 25.51 10.41
CA PRO A 201 13.19 24.87 9.74
C PRO A 201 13.67 23.59 10.43
N ALA A 202 13.36 23.40 11.71
CA ALA A 202 13.67 22.17 12.44
C ALA A 202 12.95 20.93 11.87
N GLU A 203 11.83 21.11 11.20
CA GLU A 203 11.07 20.02 10.55
C GLU A 203 11.81 19.42 9.34
N LEU A 204 12.79 20.14 8.77
CA LEU A 204 13.53 19.71 7.59
C LEU A 204 14.28 18.38 7.85
N ALA A 205 14.85 18.19 9.03
CA ALA A 205 15.53 16.95 9.38
C ALA A 205 14.59 15.74 9.39
N GLY A 206 13.37 15.92 9.92
CA GLY A 206 12.31 14.91 9.90
C GLY A 206 11.86 14.56 8.48
N LEU A 207 11.71 15.57 7.62
CA LEU A 207 11.34 15.35 6.21
C LEU A 207 12.43 14.62 5.41
N ILE A 208 13.70 14.95 5.65
CA ILE A 208 14.83 14.22 5.03
C ILE A 208 14.80 12.75 5.48
N LYS A 209 14.64 12.50 6.79
CA LYS A 209 14.53 11.14 7.32
C LYS A 209 13.36 10.38 6.70
N LEU A 210 12.18 10.99 6.63
CA LEU A 210 11.00 10.39 5.98
C LEU A 210 11.27 10.09 4.50
N GLY A 211 11.94 10.99 3.78
CA GLY A 211 12.33 10.78 2.38
C GLY A 211 13.27 9.59 2.20
N LEU A 212 14.23 9.39 3.12
CA LEU A 212 15.11 8.21 3.10
C LEU A 212 14.32 6.91 3.35
N HIS A 213 13.40 6.93 4.30
CA HIS A 213 12.51 5.80 4.58
C HIS A 213 11.62 5.48 3.38
N PHE A 214 11.05 6.49 2.74
CA PHE A 214 10.24 6.33 1.55
C PHE A 214 11.03 5.73 0.38
N ASN A 215 12.29 6.17 0.21
CA ASN A 215 13.18 5.58 -0.78
C ASN A 215 13.49 4.11 -0.48
N ALA A 216 13.68 3.73 0.78
CA ALA A 216 13.87 2.33 1.18
C ALA A 216 12.63 1.49 0.82
N ALA A 217 11.43 1.97 1.12
CA ALA A 217 10.17 1.29 0.80
C ALA A 217 9.96 1.13 -0.71
N THR A 218 10.14 2.21 -1.48
CA THR A 218 9.98 2.16 -2.94
C THR A 218 11.01 1.25 -3.61
N ASN A 219 12.24 1.16 -3.08
CA ASN A 219 13.23 0.19 -3.56
C ASN A 219 12.79 -1.25 -3.29
N THR A 220 12.15 -1.50 -2.15
CA THR A 220 11.54 -2.81 -1.86
C THR A 220 10.43 -3.13 -2.85
N LEU A 221 9.51 -2.19 -3.10
CA LEU A 221 8.45 -2.37 -4.10
C LEU A 221 9.02 -2.62 -5.50
N LYS A 222 10.02 -1.85 -5.95
CA LYS A 222 10.69 -2.08 -7.25
C LYS A 222 11.31 -3.47 -7.35
N TYR A 223 11.83 -4.00 -6.25
CA TYR A 223 12.36 -5.35 -6.22
C TYR A 223 11.25 -6.39 -6.40
N VAL A 224 10.14 -6.25 -5.67
CA VAL A 224 8.97 -7.14 -5.77
C VAL A 224 8.29 -7.01 -7.13
N ALA A 225 8.27 -5.82 -7.72
CA ALA A 225 7.68 -5.58 -9.04
C ALA A 225 8.30 -6.45 -10.15
N LYS A 226 9.57 -6.82 -10.03
CA LYS A 226 10.25 -7.74 -10.97
C LYS A 226 9.70 -9.16 -10.91
N GLN A 227 8.99 -9.52 -9.85
CA GLN A 227 8.40 -10.86 -9.64
C GLN A 227 6.90 -10.89 -9.94
N LEU A 228 6.30 -9.78 -10.41
CA LEU A 228 4.86 -9.72 -10.66
C LEU A 228 4.38 -10.68 -11.74
N ASN A 229 5.18 -10.95 -12.76
CA ASN A 229 4.85 -11.96 -13.78
C ASN A 229 4.76 -13.34 -13.13
N ASP A 230 5.75 -13.70 -12.31
CA ASP A 230 5.75 -14.97 -11.59
C ASP A 230 4.56 -15.07 -10.62
N LEU A 231 4.24 -13.96 -9.93
CA LEU A 231 3.05 -13.86 -9.07
C LEU A 231 1.74 -14.03 -9.85
N SER A 232 1.67 -13.51 -11.09
CA SER A 232 0.49 -13.68 -11.93
C SER A 232 0.29 -15.13 -12.37
N ASP A 233 1.37 -15.86 -12.61
CA ASP A 233 1.35 -17.24 -13.15
C ASP A 233 1.10 -18.31 -12.07
N LEU A 234 1.25 -18.00 -10.78
CA LEU A 234 1.08 -18.93 -9.65
C LEU A 234 -0.29 -19.61 -9.54
N SER A 235 -1.28 -19.24 -10.34
CA SER A 235 -2.64 -19.79 -10.28
C SER A 235 -2.81 -21.10 -11.02
N ASN A 236 -1.89 -21.47 -11.88
CA ASN A 236 -2.04 -22.61 -12.80
C ASN A 236 -1.38 -23.89 -12.26
N SER A 237 -0.89 -23.90 -11.04
CA SER A 237 -0.11 -25.03 -10.48
C SER A 237 -0.92 -26.02 -9.64
N ASN A 238 -2.26 -26.04 -9.75
CA ASN A 238 -3.10 -27.08 -9.18
C ASN A 238 -4.11 -27.57 -10.23
N SER A 239 -3.65 -28.44 -11.09
CA SER A 239 -4.47 -29.45 -11.78
C SER A 239 -3.95 -30.80 -11.37
#